data_b75d12c32daa183d6406b63fdd512ddd
#
_entry.id   b75d12c32daa183d6406b63fdd512ddd
#
_cell.length_a   1.000
_cell.length_b   1.000
_cell.length_c   1.000
_cell.angle_alpha   90.00
_cell.angle_beta   90.00
_cell.angle_gamma   90.00
#
_symmetry.space_group_name_H-M   'P 1'
#
loop_
_entity.id
_entity.type
_entity.pdbx_description
1 polymer ?
#
loop_
_entity_poly.entity_id
_entity_poly.type
_entity_poly.pdbx_seq_one_letter_code
_entity_poly.pdbx_strand_id
1 'polypeptide(L)'
;MSKINIFCFGFGQVAEGFINKLIQEKKDFDLSITSRQETHQIELNNLKITSYHFTNDKFDSSIDKKLKEANYILISIPPIEGKDIVAKYFDKNLQGITNCKWITYLSATSVYGDHKGEWVNENSTTKPTSPNGSSRLAAENTWKKLSIKNKYLLLWFWPSSRGFY
;
A
#
# COMPACT_ATOMS: atom_id res chain seq x y z
N MET A 1 3.73 24.89 -8.99
CA MET A 1 3.80 23.85 -7.91
C MET A 1 4.61 22.67 -8.43
N SER A 2 5.48 22.07 -7.62
CA SER A 2 6.20 20.86 -8.05
C SER A 2 5.22 19.71 -8.22
N LYS A 3 5.37 18.95 -9.29
CA LYS A 3 4.59 17.75 -9.59
C LYS A 3 4.69 16.74 -8.45
N ILE A 4 3.58 16.12 -8.09
CA ILE A 4 3.51 15.13 -6.99
C ILE A 4 3.95 13.77 -7.53
N ASN A 5 4.85 13.08 -6.82
CA ASN A 5 5.27 11.72 -7.16
C ASN A 5 4.57 10.70 -6.26
N ILE A 6 3.81 9.80 -6.85
CA ILE A 6 3.08 8.74 -6.17
C ILE A 6 3.68 7.40 -6.56
N PHE A 7 3.96 6.55 -5.57
CA PHE A 7 4.41 5.18 -5.79
C PHE A 7 3.42 4.18 -5.17
N CYS A 8 2.91 3.24 -5.97
CA CYS A 8 1.99 2.21 -5.50
C CYS A 8 2.64 0.83 -5.58
N PHE A 9 2.87 0.20 -4.44
CA PHE A 9 3.16 -1.24 -4.40
C PHE A 9 1.86 -2.02 -4.64
N GLY A 10 1.73 -2.58 -5.86
CA GLY A 10 0.51 -3.16 -6.38
C GLY A 10 -0.46 -2.11 -6.93
N PHE A 11 -1.28 -2.53 -7.89
CA PHE A 11 -2.27 -1.65 -8.52
C PHE A 11 -3.60 -2.40 -8.70
N GLY A 12 -4.20 -2.75 -7.56
CA GLY A 12 -5.53 -3.35 -7.48
C GLY A 12 -6.64 -2.29 -7.41
N GLN A 13 -7.89 -2.74 -7.31
CA GLN A 13 -9.10 -1.91 -7.35
C GLN A 13 -9.03 -0.65 -6.46
N VAL A 14 -8.50 -0.75 -5.24
CA VAL A 14 -8.41 0.38 -4.30
C VAL A 14 -7.40 1.42 -4.80
N ALA A 15 -6.22 0.97 -5.22
CA ALA A 15 -5.19 1.88 -5.75
C ALA A 15 -5.68 2.55 -7.04
N GLU A 16 -6.28 1.80 -7.94
CA GLU A 16 -6.87 2.31 -9.18
C GLU A 16 -7.98 3.33 -8.90
N GLY A 17 -8.91 3.02 -7.99
CA GLY A 17 -9.99 3.94 -7.59
C GLY A 17 -9.45 5.24 -7.01
N PHE A 18 -8.40 5.17 -6.18
CA PHE A 18 -7.72 6.35 -5.62
C PHE A 18 -7.10 7.20 -6.74
N ILE A 19 -6.36 6.60 -7.67
CA ILE A 19 -5.73 7.32 -8.78
C ILE A 19 -6.77 7.93 -9.71
N ASN A 20 -7.84 7.20 -10.04
CA ASN A 20 -8.94 7.73 -10.85
C ASN A 20 -9.58 8.97 -10.19
N LYS A 21 -9.72 8.98 -8.87
CA LYS A 21 -10.21 10.15 -8.14
C LYS A 21 -9.28 11.36 -8.29
N LEU A 22 -7.96 11.16 -8.21
CA LEU A 22 -6.98 12.23 -8.42
C LEU A 22 -7.04 12.79 -9.86
N ILE A 23 -7.21 11.91 -10.85
CA ILE A 23 -7.40 12.32 -12.26
C ILE A 23 -8.67 13.16 -12.41
N GLN A 24 -9.79 12.72 -11.84
CA GLN A 24 -11.05 13.48 -11.85
C GLN A 24 -10.91 14.86 -11.21
N GLU A 25 -10.14 14.96 -10.12
CA GLU A 25 -9.84 16.21 -9.43
C GLU A 25 -8.76 17.07 -10.13
N LYS A 26 -8.31 16.64 -11.33
CA LYS A 26 -7.27 17.33 -12.13
C LYS A 26 -5.98 17.62 -11.34
N LYS A 27 -5.59 16.70 -10.46
CA LYS A 27 -4.31 16.81 -9.74
C LYS A 27 -3.15 16.53 -10.71
N ASP A 28 -2.06 17.29 -10.58
CA ASP A 28 -0.83 17.07 -11.35
C ASP A 28 0.12 16.14 -10.58
N PHE A 29 0.32 14.91 -11.09
CA PHE A 29 1.16 13.91 -10.44
C PHE A 29 1.82 12.97 -11.46
N ASP A 30 2.96 12.40 -11.07
CA ASP A 30 3.56 11.24 -11.69
C ASP A 30 3.23 9.99 -10.90
N LEU A 31 2.93 8.89 -11.59
CA LEU A 31 2.60 7.61 -10.99
C LEU A 31 3.58 6.54 -11.41
N SER A 32 4.10 5.82 -10.42
CA SER A 32 4.84 4.57 -10.59
C SER A 32 4.12 3.47 -9.84
N ILE A 33 4.00 2.30 -10.43
CA ILE A 33 3.33 1.15 -9.80
C ILE A 33 4.21 -0.09 -9.86
N THR A 34 3.84 -1.13 -9.12
CA THR A 34 4.45 -2.45 -9.25
C THR A 34 3.45 -3.49 -9.68
N SER A 35 3.91 -4.48 -10.44
CA SER A 35 3.16 -5.67 -10.82
C SER A 35 4.03 -6.92 -10.81
N ARG A 36 3.42 -8.09 -11.01
CA ARG A 36 4.14 -9.36 -11.15
C ARG A 36 4.72 -9.59 -12.55
N GLN A 37 4.33 -8.75 -13.52
CA GLN A 37 4.85 -8.80 -14.88
C GLN A 37 6.22 -8.11 -14.95
N GLU A 38 7.01 -8.41 -15.97
CA GLU A 38 8.26 -7.69 -16.25
C GLU A 38 7.97 -6.20 -16.42
N THR A 39 8.97 -5.37 -16.13
CA THR A 39 8.83 -3.91 -16.19
C THR A 39 8.37 -3.45 -17.57
N HIS A 40 7.31 -2.69 -17.64
CA HIS A 40 6.70 -2.20 -18.87
C HIS A 40 5.95 -0.88 -18.64
N GLN A 41 5.59 -0.24 -19.76
CA GLN A 41 4.74 0.96 -19.76
C GLN A 41 3.28 0.55 -19.92
N ILE A 42 2.40 1.21 -19.16
CA ILE A 42 0.95 1.12 -19.34
C ILE A 42 0.36 2.51 -19.51
N GLU A 43 -0.84 2.58 -20.05
CA GLU A 43 -1.59 3.83 -20.16
C GLU A 43 -2.92 3.71 -19.41
N LEU A 44 -3.18 4.70 -18.56
CA LEU A 44 -4.43 4.82 -17.80
C LEU A 44 -4.97 6.24 -17.98
N ASN A 45 -6.11 6.41 -18.65
CA ASN A 45 -6.73 7.71 -18.87
C ASN A 45 -5.76 8.77 -19.42
N ASN A 46 -4.97 8.43 -20.44
CA ASN A 46 -3.91 9.24 -21.06
C ASN A 46 -2.69 9.50 -20.13
N LEU A 47 -2.63 8.89 -18.97
CA LEU A 47 -1.46 8.94 -18.09
C LEU A 47 -0.52 7.79 -18.41
N LYS A 48 0.70 8.09 -18.84
CA LYS A 48 1.76 7.08 -19.03
C LYS A 48 2.36 6.69 -17.68
N ILE A 49 2.29 5.41 -17.36
CA ILE A 49 2.69 4.85 -16.06
C ILE A 49 3.75 3.77 -16.30
N THR A 50 4.81 3.79 -15.50
CA THR A 50 5.75 2.67 -15.47
C THR A 50 5.30 1.67 -14.42
N SER A 51 5.07 0.42 -14.86
CA SER A 51 4.82 -0.73 -14.00
C SER A 51 6.12 -1.49 -13.82
N TYR A 52 6.69 -1.46 -12.61
CA TYR A 52 7.93 -2.14 -12.27
C TYR A 52 7.67 -3.58 -11.83
N HIS A 53 8.53 -4.48 -12.26
CA HIS A 53 8.48 -5.86 -11.79
C HIS A 53 8.72 -5.94 -10.28
N PHE A 54 7.83 -6.62 -9.53
CA PHE A 54 7.99 -6.87 -8.11
C PHE A 54 7.29 -8.15 -7.68
N THR A 55 8.07 -9.12 -7.21
CA THR A 55 7.59 -10.40 -6.64
C THR A 55 8.33 -10.70 -5.34
N ASN A 56 7.99 -11.83 -4.71
CA ASN A 56 8.71 -12.28 -3.50
C ASN A 56 10.18 -12.65 -3.75
N ASP A 57 10.54 -12.95 -4.99
CA ASP A 57 11.86 -13.48 -5.33
C ASP A 57 12.72 -12.52 -6.14
N LYS A 58 12.09 -11.62 -6.88
CA LYS A 58 12.77 -10.72 -7.82
C LYS A 58 12.06 -9.37 -7.91
N PHE A 59 12.81 -8.31 -8.05
CA PHE A 59 12.29 -6.97 -8.32
C PHE A 59 13.23 -6.13 -9.17
N ASP A 60 12.66 -5.12 -9.84
CA ASP A 60 13.42 -4.15 -10.62
C ASP A 60 14.18 -3.20 -9.68
N SER A 61 15.50 -3.10 -9.86
CA SER A 61 16.37 -2.22 -9.04
C SER A 61 16.04 -0.73 -9.16
N SER A 62 15.34 -0.32 -10.22
CA SER A 62 14.89 1.06 -10.41
C SER A 62 13.84 1.49 -9.36
N ILE A 63 13.20 0.54 -8.69
CA ILE A 63 12.25 0.82 -7.59
C ILE A 63 12.93 1.66 -6.49
N ASP A 64 14.17 1.36 -6.13
CA ASP A 64 14.91 2.12 -5.11
C ASP A 64 15.03 3.61 -5.43
N LYS A 65 15.31 3.91 -6.71
CA LYS A 65 15.38 5.30 -7.18
C LYS A 65 14.02 5.96 -7.12
N LYS A 66 12.97 5.28 -7.57
CA LYS A 66 11.61 5.81 -7.59
C LYS A 66 11.03 6.03 -6.19
N LEU A 67 11.37 5.18 -5.24
CA LEU A 67 11.00 5.39 -3.83
C LEU A 67 11.63 6.67 -3.25
N LYS A 68 12.89 6.96 -3.58
CA LYS A 68 13.57 8.20 -3.13
C LYS A 68 12.90 9.47 -3.68
N GLU A 69 12.30 9.38 -4.87
CA GLU A 69 11.59 10.48 -5.52
C GLU A 69 10.15 10.63 -5.00
N ALA A 70 9.57 9.60 -4.36
CA ALA A 70 8.17 9.55 -3.99
C ALA A 70 7.80 10.54 -2.87
N ASN A 71 6.69 11.26 -3.07
CA ASN A 71 6.05 12.07 -2.05
C ASN A 71 4.99 11.28 -1.26
N TYR A 72 4.32 10.34 -1.90
CA TYR A 72 3.29 9.49 -1.32
C TYR A 72 3.50 8.05 -1.76
N ILE A 73 3.39 7.12 -0.81
CA ILE A 73 3.56 5.69 -1.07
C ILE A 73 2.31 4.97 -0.58
N LEU A 74 1.70 4.18 -1.49
CA LEU A 74 0.58 3.31 -1.20
C LEU A 74 1.02 1.85 -1.28
N ILE A 75 0.78 1.08 -0.23
CA ILE A 75 1.09 -0.34 -0.15
C ILE A 75 -0.23 -1.11 -0.20
N SER A 76 -0.56 -1.65 -1.37
CA SER A 76 -1.81 -2.40 -1.60
C SER A 76 -1.58 -3.90 -1.81
N ILE A 77 -0.34 -4.36 -1.86
CA ILE A 77 -0.01 -5.78 -1.95
C ILE A 77 -0.39 -6.47 -0.64
N PRO A 78 -1.19 -7.55 -0.68
CA PRO A 78 -1.48 -8.32 0.51
C PRO A 78 -0.24 -9.06 1.03
N PRO A 79 -0.11 -9.27 2.36
CA PRO A 79 0.94 -10.11 2.90
C PRO A 79 0.73 -11.57 2.47
N ILE A 80 1.83 -12.28 2.31
CA ILE A 80 1.84 -13.71 1.97
C ILE A 80 2.34 -14.47 3.20
N GLU A 81 1.56 -15.43 3.69
CA GLU A 81 1.92 -16.26 4.84
C GLU A 81 2.44 -15.47 6.05
N GLY A 82 1.77 -14.37 6.37
CA GLY A 82 2.14 -13.48 7.48
C GLY A 82 3.35 -12.58 7.23
N LYS A 83 3.94 -12.61 6.03
CA LYS A 83 5.10 -11.81 5.66
C LYS A 83 4.70 -10.71 4.67
N ASP A 84 5.05 -9.48 4.99
CA ASP A 84 4.91 -8.37 4.06
C ASP A 84 6.19 -8.25 3.21
N ILE A 85 6.04 -8.49 1.90
CA ILE A 85 7.18 -8.49 0.99
C ILE A 85 7.75 -7.08 0.74
N VAL A 86 6.93 -6.04 0.89
CA VAL A 86 7.42 -4.65 0.77
C VAL A 86 8.28 -4.31 1.98
N ALA A 87 7.82 -4.60 3.19
CA ALA A 87 8.61 -4.43 4.39
C ALA A 87 9.91 -5.26 4.34
N LYS A 88 9.84 -6.50 3.86
CA LYS A 88 11.01 -7.40 3.73
C LYS A 88 12.14 -6.79 2.90
N TYR A 89 11.82 -6.15 1.77
CA TYR A 89 12.82 -5.68 0.82
C TYR A 89 13.16 -4.19 0.95
N PHE A 90 12.22 -3.38 1.40
CA PHE A 90 12.34 -1.91 1.34
C PHE A 90 12.26 -1.20 2.69
N ASP A 91 12.29 -1.90 3.82
CA ASP A 91 12.26 -1.28 5.15
C ASP A 91 13.32 -0.19 5.31
N LYS A 92 14.57 -0.49 4.99
CA LYS A 92 15.70 0.45 5.07
C LYS A 92 15.57 1.60 4.09
N ASN A 93 15.15 1.31 2.85
CA ASN A 93 14.93 2.33 1.83
C ASN A 93 13.85 3.31 2.28
N LEU A 94 12.71 2.80 2.77
CA LEU A 94 11.59 3.60 3.24
C LEU A 94 11.95 4.47 4.44
N GLN A 95 12.78 3.97 5.36
CA GLN A 95 13.30 4.76 6.49
C GLN A 95 14.20 5.92 6.04
N GLY A 96 14.96 5.74 4.95
CA GLY A 96 15.88 6.73 4.40
C GLY A 96 15.24 7.80 3.51
N ILE A 97 13.95 7.68 3.14
CA ILE A 97 13.32 8.65 2.24
C ILE A 97 13.05 9.96 2.97
N THR A 98 13.57 11.06 2.46
CA THR A 98 13.37 12.41 3.03
C THR A 98 12.16 13.14 2.44
N ASN A 99 11.82 12.90 1.17
CA ASN A 99 10.78 13.61 0.44
C ASN A 99 9.37 13.05 0.65
N CYS A 100 9.24 11.85 1.21
CA CYS A 100 7.96 11.20 1.42
C CYS A 100 7.18 11.91 2.54
N LYS A 101 5.96 12.32 2.23
CA LYS A 101 5.05 12.98 3.16
C LYS A 101 4.27 11.97 4.00
N TRP A 102 3.82 10.87 3.37
CA TRP A 102 3.22 9.75 4.09
C TRP A 102 3.27 8.44 3.30
N ILE A 103 3.17 7.35 4.04
CA ILE A 103 3.06 5.98 3.55
C ILE A 103 1.73 5.42 4.05
N THR A 104 0.93 4.86 3.14
CA THR A 104 -0.33 4.18 3.48
C THR A 104 -0.20 2.69 3.23
N TYR A 105 -0.45 1.89 4.25
CA TYR A 105 -0.65 0.45 4.14
C TYR A 105 -2.13 0.12 4.13
N LEU A 106 -2.61 -0.61 3.12
CA LEU A 106 -4.00 -1.06 3.05
C LEU A 106 -4.17 -2.34 3.85
N SER A 107 -4.83 -2.24 4.98
CA SER A 107 -5.22 -3.39 5.78
C SER A 107 -6.63 -3.90 5.42
N ALA A 108 -7.21 -4.73 6.26
CA ALA A 108 -8.54 -5.29 6.07
C ALA A 108 -9.27 -5.44 7.40
N THR A 109 -10.59 -5.34 7.38
CA THR A 109 -11.44 -5.53 8.58
C THR A 109 -11.34 -6.93 9.19
N SER A 110 -10.85 -7.91 8.44
CA SER A 110 -10.61 -9.28 8.94
C SER A 110 -9.62 -9.36 10.12
N VAL A 111 -8.85 -8.30 10.40
CA VAL A 111 -7.97 -8.22 11.58
C VAL A 111 -8.76 -8.17 12.90
N TYR A 112 -10.00 -7.71 12.87
CA TYR A 112 -10.84 -7.65 14.06
C TYR A 112 -11.46 -9.01 14.43
N GLY A 113 -11.71 -9.87 13.43
CA GLY A 113 -12.39 -11.15 13.63
C GLY A 113 -13.88 -10.98 13.90
N ASP A 114 -14.47 -11.88 14.70
CA ASP A 114 -15.89 -11.88 15.04
C ASP A 114 -16.15 -11.03 16.29
N HIS A 115 -16.82 -9.92 16.11
CA HIS A 115 -17.34 -9.04 17.16
C HIS A 115 -18.85 -9.17 17.35
N LYS A 116 -19.47 -10.27 16.90
CA LYS A 116 -20.89 -10.59 17.06
C LYS A 116 -21.82 -9.48 16.52
N GLY A 117 -21.40 -8.84 15.43
CA GLY A 117 -22.16 -7.74 14.79
C GLY A 117 -21.96 -6.37 15.42
N GLU A 118 -21.11 -6.24 16.43
CA GLU A 118 -20.79 -4.93 17.01
C GLU A 118 -19.91 -4.11 16.07
N TRP A 119 -20.06 -2.80 16.12
CA TRP A 119 -19.19 -1.87 15.39
C TRP A 119 -17.77 -1.89 15.94
N VAL A 120 -16.80 -1.89 15.05
CA VAL A 120 -15.37 -1.83 15.38
C VAL A 120 -14.74 -0.55 14.83
N ASN A 121 -13.72 -0.08 15.53
CA ASN A 121 -12.88 1.05 15.11
C ASN A 121 -11.39 0.72 15.37
N GLU A 122 -10.51 1.69 15.13
CA GLU A 122 -9.07 1.54 15.28
C GLU A 122 -8.58 1.19 16.71
N ASN A 123 -9.42 1.44 17.73
CA ASN A 123 -9.14 1.11 19.13
C ASN A 123 -9.73 -0.24 19.56
N SER A 124 -10.52 -0.87 18.69
CA SER A 124 -11.14 -2.16 18.98
C SER A 124 -10.10 -3.28 19.02
N THR A 125 -10.34 -4.27 19.88
CA THR A 125 -9.45 -5.42 20.00
C THR A 125 -9.39 -6.22 18.71
N THR A 126 -8.17 -6.48 18.22
CA THR A 126 -7.94 -7.32 17.03
C THR A 126 -7.89 -8.80 17.45
N LYS A 127 -8.79 -9.61 16.89
CA LYS A 127 -8.90 -11.06 17.14
C LYS A 127 -9.17 -11.81 15.83
N PRO A 128 -8.23 -11.83 14.87
CA PRO A 128 -8.47 -12.45 13.59
C PRO A 128 -8.77 -13.93 13.73
N THR A 129 -9.81 -14.40 13.04
CA THR A 129 -10.25 -15.81 13.03
C THR A 129 -9.88 -16.52 11.74
N SER A 130 -9.37 -15.79 10.74
CA SER A 130 -8.94 -16.35 9.45
C SER A 130 -7.43 -16.23 9.25
N PRO A 131 -6.80 -17.13 8.45
CA PRO A 131 -5.39 -17.02 8.08
C PRO A 131 -5.05 -15.67 7.44
N ASN A 132 -5.93 -15.16 6.58
CA ASN A 132 -5.74 -13.85 5.94
C ASN A 132 -5.78 -12.69 6.97
N GLY A 133 -6.70 -12.73 7.93
CA GLY A 133 -6.77 -11.75 9.00
C GLY A 133 -5.52 -11.77 9.87
N SER A 134 -5.05 -12.96 10.24
CA SER A 134 -3.81 -13.15 11.01
C SER A 134 -2.59 -12.62 10.26
N SER A 135 -2.49 -12.90 8.95
CA SER A 135 -1.42 -12.41 8.10
C SER A 135 -1.44 -10.87 7.99
N ARG A 136 -2.63 -10.28 7.86
CA ARG A 136 -2.80 -8.81 7.84
C ARG A 136 -2.38 -8.18 9.16
N LEU A 137 -2.80 -8.73 10.28
CA LEU A 137 -2.43 -8.22 11.60
C LEU A 137 -0.91 -8.31 11.84
N ALA A 138 -0.27 -9.40 11.40
CA ALA A 138 1.18 -9.53 11.46
C ALA A 138 1.90 -8.45 10.62
N ALA A 139 1.41 -8.17 9.41
CA ALA A 139 1.93 -7.09 8.57
C ALA A 139 1.72 -5.71 9.20
N GLU A 140 0.53 -5.41 9.76
CA GLU A 140 0.29 -4.17 10.50
C GLU A 140 1.30 -3.98 11.63
N ASN A 141 1.53 -5.03 12.43
CA ASN A 141 2.48 -4.97 13.53
C ASN A 141 3.93 -4.75 13.04
N THR A 142 4.28 -5.28 11.87
CA THR A 142 5.56 -5.01 11.23
C THR A 142 5.67 -3.53 10.84
N TRP A 143 4.67 -2.98 10.17
CA TRP A 143 4.65 -1.57 9.78
C TRP A 143 4.64 -0.62 10.99
N LYS A 144 3.91 -0.93 12.05
CA LYS A 144 3.92 -0.18 13.31
C LYS A 144 5.31 -0.14 13.96
N LYS A 145 6.05 -1.26 13.94
CA LYS A 145 7.43 -1.35 14.47
C LYS A 145 8.44 -0.61 13.62
N LEU A 146 8.29 -0.63 12.32
CA LEU A 146 9.10 0.12 11.39
C LEU A 146 8.92 1.63 11.55
N SER A 147 8.03 2.06 12.48
CA SER A 147 7.53 3.44 12.67
C SER A 147 8.61 4.46 12.29
N ILE A 148 8.49 4.85 11.05
CA ILE A 148 9.44 5.67 10.33
C ILE A 148 9.37 7.02 11.02
N LYS A 149 10.41 7.37 11.73
CA LYS A 149 10.54 8.66 12.41
C LYS A 149 10.05 9.76 11.49
N ASN A 150 8.95 10.42 11.89
CA ASN A 150 8.33 11.57 11.21
C ASN A 150 7.49 11.30 9.95
N LYS A 151 7.06 10.06 9.67
CA LYS A 151 6.17 9.77 8.53
C LYS A 151 4.91 9.08 9.01
N TYR A 152 3.76 9.60 8.65
CA TYR A 152 2.47 9.07 9.07
C TYR A 152 2.20 7.75 8.32
N LEU A 153 2.14 6.65 9.05
CA LEU A 153 1.61 5.39 8.54
C LEU A 153 0.10 5.43 8.75
N LEU A 154 -0.66 5.64 7.69
CA LEU A 154 -2.10 5.50 7.70
C LEU A 154 -2.44 4.03 7.42
N LEU A 155 -3.00 3.35 8.41
CA LEU A 155 -3.64 2.07 8.21
C LEU A 155 -5.06 2.34 7.73
N TRP A 156 -5.31 2.13 6.44
CA TRP A 156 -6.64 2.31 5.88
C TRP A 156 -7.35 0.96 5.84
N PHE A 157 -8.54 0.91 6.44
CA PHE A 157 -9.43 -0.23 6.34
C PHE A 157 -10.44 0.02 5.22
N TRP A 158 -10.41 -0.80 4.18
CA TRP A 158 -11.45 -0.79 3.17
C TRP A 158 -12.56 -1.75 3.61
N PRO A 159 -13.80 -1.28 3.80
CA PRO A 159 -14.92 -2.20 3.95
C PRO A 159 -15.03 -2.99 2.64
N SER A 160 -14.96 -4.32 2.72
CA SER A 160 -15.25 -5.14 1.55
C SER A 160 -16.63 -4.77 1.05
N SER A 161 -16.81 -4.58 -0.26
CA SER A 161 -18.09 -4.23 -0.90
C SER A 161 -19.16 -5.31 -0.81
N ARG A 162 -18.89 -6.40 -0.09
CA ARG A 162 -19.90 -7.39 0.32
C ARG A 162 -20.34 -7.00 1.71
N GLY A 163 -21.57 -6.46 1.78
CA GLY A 163 -22.19 -6.07 3.03
C GLY A 163 -22.04 -7.15 4.10
N PHE A 164 -21.81 -6.71 5.30
CA PHE A 164 -21.96 -7.57 6.47
C PHE A 164 -23.44 -7.98 6.52
N TYR A 165 -23.72 -9.26 6.26
CA TYR A 165 -24.92 -9.96 6.66
C TYR A 165 -24.56 -10.82 7.85
#